data_eeeeee839938d9b99d5d59eabab85e1d
#
_entry.id   eeeeee839938d9b99d5d59eabab85e1d
#
_cell.length_a   1.000
_cell.length_b   1.000
_cell.length_c   1.000
_cell.angle_alpha   90.00
_cell.angle_beta   90.00
_cell.angle_gamma   90.00
#
_symmetry.space_group_name_H-M   'P 1'
#
loop_
_entity.id
_entity.type
_entity.pdbx_description
1 polymer ?
#
loop_
_entity_poly.entity_id
_entity_poly.type
_entity_poly.pdbx_seq_one_letter_code
_entity_poly.pdbx_strand_id
1 'polypeptide(L)'
;MTSTLIEGGLQLVDDGRQTVPVGRTSVLVVDDHRTFAELLARALDAESDLECVGHAQDSGEALAAVERLRPDVVLMDVHLPDRDGICTTAELVRDHPDLKVLILTAHASLADIERAATAGASGFLAKDGSLFEVLDGLRTARRGSLILPDGLLARLSTIGEGDPTNGHWHLTPRELEVLRLLGEGRDPRGIAKELGVSLHTCRGYVKGILAKLYAHSQLEVVVIATRAGLIRLAA
;
A
#
# COMPACT_ATOMS: atom_id res chain seq x y z
N MET A 1 29.87 8.54 36.60
CA MET A 1 28.87 9.26 35.81
C MET A 1 29.53 9.76 34.55
N THR A 2 29.52 9.00 33.51
CA THR A 2 30.19 9.36 32.25
C THR A 2 29.21 9.05 31.11
N SER A 3 28.57 10.10 30.62
CA SER A 3 27.73 10.03 29.41
C SER A 3 28.61 9.88 28.19
N THR A 4 28.52 8.76 27.51
CA THR A 4 29.08 8.58 26.16
C THR A 4 28.00 8.91 25.15
N LEU A 5 28.17 10.03 24.45
CA LEU A 5 27.37 10.40 23.28
C LEU A 5 27.69 9.41 22.14
N ILE A 6 26.68 8.69 21.67
CA ILE A 6 26.73 7.97 20.41
C ILE A 6 25.82 8.71 19.45
N GLU A 7 26.41 9.20 18.34
CA GLU A 7 25.69 9.81 17.22
C GLU A 7 24.79 8.75 16.55
N GLY A 8 23.50 8.94 16.59
CA GLY A 8 22.49 8.07 16.02
C GLY A 8 21.23 8.12 16.91
N GLY A 9 20.27 8.98 16.56
CA GLY A 9 19.15 9.39 17.39
C GLY A 9 18.36 8.24 18.01
N LEU A 10 18.59 8.02 19.29
CA LEU A 10 17.76 7.19 20.17
C LEU A 10 16.88 8.14 20.98
N GLN A 11 15.59 8.13 20.73
CA GLN A 11 14.60 8.74 21.60
C GLN A 11 14.06 7.64 22.54
N LEU A 12 14.44 7.71 23.81
CA LEU A 12 13.91 6.86 24.87
C LEU A 12 12.51 7.37 25.26
N VAL A 13 11.50 6.54 25.10
CA VAL A 13 10.20 6.73 25.75
C VAL A 13 10.17 5.85 26.98
N ASP A 14 9.79 6.42 28.11
CA ASP A 14 9.93 5.92 29.51
C ASP A 14 8.94 4.79 29.87
N ASP A 15 8.74 3.80 28.99
CA ASP A 15 7.91 2.61 29.29
C ASP A 15 8.64 1.26 29.16
N GLY A 16 9.96 1.28 29.13
CA GLY A 16 10.79 0.06 29.18
C GLY A 16 10.72 -0.83 27.93
N ARG A 17 10.10 -0.37 26.84
CA ARG A 17 10.10 -1.07 25.56
C ARG A 17 11.22 -0.56 24.68
N GLN A 18 12.14 -1.42 24.32
CA GLN A 18 13.16 -1.13 23.32
C GLN A 18 12.47 -0.68 22.02
N THR A 19 12.57 0.61 21.68
CA THR A 19 12.22 1.09 20.36
C THR A 19 13.27 0.58 19.37
N VAL A 20 12.88 -0.34 18.48
CA VAL A 20 13.68 -0.70 17.31
C VAL A 20 13.96 0.59 16.54
N PRO A 21 15.20 0.88 16.13
CA PRO A 21 15.47 2.06 15.30
C PRO A 21 14.58 1.96 14.06
N VAL A 22 13.74 2.95 13.87
CA VAL A 22 12.91 3.04 12.66
C VAL A 22 13.88 3.47 11.56
N GLY A 23 14.46 2.50 10.84
CA GLY A 23 15.22 2.77 9.63
C GLY A 23 14.37 3.56 8.64
N ARG A 24 15.00 4.37 7.81
CA ARG A 24 14.33 5.06 6.69
C ARG A 24 13.62 4.03 5.82
N THR A 25 12.46 4.39 5.29
CA THR A 25 11.75 3.53 4.33
C THR A 25 12.47 3.60 2.99
N SER A 26 12.97 2.47 2.54
CA SER A 26 13.67 2.35 1.27
C SER A 26 12.67 2.25 0.10
N VAL A 27 12.78 3.18 -0.85
CA VAL A 27 11.86 3.31 -1.98
C VAL A 27 12.61 3.12 -3.30
N LEU A 28 12.11 2.23 -4.14
CA LEU A 28 12.52 2.10 -5.54
C LEU A 28 11.51 2.85 -6.42
N VAL A 29 11.96 3.72 -7.30
CA VAL A 29 11.12 4.44 -8.25
C VAL A 29 11.24 3.78 -9.63
N VAL A 30 10.11 3.35 -10.20
CA VAL A 30 10.05 2.72 -11.53
C VAL A 30 9.20 3.59 -12.44
N ASP A 31 9.85 4.30 -13.36
CA ASP A 31 9.23 5.27 -14.26
C ASP A 31 10.15 5.52 -15.45
N ASP A 32 9.64 5.47 -16.67
CA ASP A 32 10.40 5.74 -17.88
C ASP A 32 10.70 7.25 -18.09
N HIS A 33 9.99 8.13 -17.36
CA HIS A 33 10.24 9.55 -17.34
C HIS A 33 11.39 9.90 -16.38
N ARG A 34 12.62 9.79 -16.87
CA ARG A 34 13.84 9.99 -16.08
C ARG A 34 13.85 11.25 -15.22
N THR A 35 13.43 12.40 -15.79
CA THR A 35 13.41 13.68 -15.05
C THR A 35 12.46 13.60 -13.85
N PHE A 36 11.29 12.98 -14.00
CA PHE A 36 10.34 12.77 -12.92
C PHE A 36 10.94 11.88 -11.82
N ALA A 37 11.52 10.74 -12.20
CA ALA A 37 12.18 9.82 -11.26
C ALA A 37 13.32 10.50 -10.49
N GLU A 38 14.17 11.29 -11.14
CA GLU A 38 15.28 12.03 -10.49
C GLU A 38 14.77 13.11 -9.53
N LEU A 39 13.71 13.85 -9.87
CA LEU A 39 13.10 14.85 -8.99
C LEU A 39 12.46 14.19 -7.77
N LEU A 40 11.75 13.10 -7.97
CA LEU A 40 11.13 12.34 -6.89
C LEU A 40 12.18 11.73 -5.96
N ALA A 41 13.27 11.17 -6.51
CA ALA A 41 14.38 10.66 -5.71
C ALA A 41 14.96 11.73 -4.78
N ARG A 42 15.20 12.93 -5.31
CA ARG A 42 15.70 14.08 -4.50
C ARG A 42 14.70 14.48 -3.41
N ALA A 43 13.42 14.45 -3.71
CA ALA A 43 12.38 14.76 -2.73
C ALA A 43 12.33 13.71 -1.61
N LEU A 44 12.45 12.43 -1.95
CA LEU A 44 12.52 11.33 -0.98
C LEU A 44 13.75 11.45 -0.07
N ASP A 45 14.90 11.76 -0.65
CA ASP A 45 16.16 11.89 0.10
C ASP A 45 16.19 13.12 1.03
N ALA A 46 15.37 14.15 0.74
CA ALA A 46 15.18 15.30 1.61
C ALA A 46 14.39 15.00 2.89
N GLU A 47 13.63 13.88 2.91
CA GLU A 47 12.86 13.46 4.07
C GLU A 47 13.74 12.65 5.05
N SER A 48 13.47 12.80 6.35
CA SER A 48 14.23 12.10 7.41
C SER A 48 13.87 10.61 7.54
N ASP A 49 12.71 10.20 7.06
CA ASP A 49 12.11 8.89 7.23
C ASP A 49 11.97 8.08 5.93
N LEU A 50 12.34 8.68 4.78
CA LEU A 50 12.33 8.07 3.46
C LEU A 50 13.72 8.12 2.82
N GLU A 51 14.01 7.21 1.90
CA GLU A 51 15.20 7.25 1.04
C GLU A 51 14.92 6.58 -0.30
N CYS A 52 15.47 7.16 -1.37
CA CYS A 52 15.44 6.53 -2.68
C CYS A 52 16.63 5.60 -2.82
N VAL A 53 16.40 4.29 -2.88
CA VAL A 53 17.47 3.29 -3.02
C VAL A 53 17.83 3.01 -4.48
N GLY A 54 17.06 3.53 -5.43
CA GLY A 54 17.32 3.38 -6.85
C GLY A 54 16.16 3.81 -7.72
N HIS A 55 16.40 3.81 -9.02
CA HIS A 55 15.36 3.99 -10.05
C HIS A 55 15.55 2.96 -11.17
N ALA A 56 14.45 2.62 -11.84
CA ALA A 56 14.40 1.75 -13.01
C ALA A 56 13.52 2.40 -14.08
N GLN A 57 13.82 2.17 -15.35
CA GLN A 57 13.11 2.78 -16.48
C GLN A 57 12.22 1.77 -17.23
N ASP A 58 12.40 0.48 -16.94
CA ASP A 58 11.62 -0.62 -17.53
C ASP A 58 11.39 -1.74 -16.51
N SER A 59 10.60 -2.74 -16.89
CA SER A 59 10.26 -3.88 -16.04
C SER A 59 11.47 -4.74 -15.71
N GLY A 60 12.38 -4.94 -16.67
CA GLY A 60 13.57 -5.76 -16.47
C GLY A 60 14.50 -5.15 -15.43
N GLU A 61 14.74 -3.84 -15.53
CA GLU A 61 15.51 -3.09 -14.53
C GLU A 61 14.82 -3.11 -13.17
N ALA A 62 13.49 -2.98 -13.11
CA ALA A 62 12.71 -3.01 -11.89
C ALA A 62 12.86 -4.35 -11.15
N LEU A 63 12.69 -5.47 -11.85
CA LEU A 63 12.84 -6.82 -11.29
C LEU A 63 14.26 -7.02 -10.74
N ALA A 64 15.30 -6.68 -11.52
CA ALA A 64 16.69 -6.78 -11.10
C ALA A 64 17.03 -5.87 -9.92
N ALA A 65 16.46 -4.65 -9.87
CA ALA A 65 16.65 -3.71 -8.79
C ALA A 65 16.02 -4.21 -7.48
N VAL A 66 14.80 -4.75 -7.50
CA VAL A 66 14.13 -5.30 -6.32
C VAL A 66 14.94 -6.46 -5.73
N GLU A 67 15.44 -7.38 -6.55
CA GLU A 67 16.29 -8.49 -6.09
C GLU A 67 17.55 -8.01 -5.40
N ARG A 68 18.21 -6.99 -5.96
CA ARG A 68 19.48 -6.47 -5.45
C ARG A 68 19.32 -5.56 -4.25
N LEU A 69 18.35 -4.64 -4.29
CA LEU A 69 18.21 -3.54 -3.34
C LEU A 69 17.24 -3.86 -2.19
N ARG A 70 16.33 -4.84 -2.38
CA ARG A 70 15.33 -5.25 -1.40
C ARG A 70 14.58 -4.05 -0.79
N PRO A 71 13.95 -3.19 -1.61
CA PRO A 71 13.25 -2.03 -1.11
C PRO A 71 12.05 -2.41 -0.24
N ASP A 72 11.64 -1.52 0.67
CA ASP A 72 10.40 -1.66 1.44
C ASP A 72 9.18 -1.38 0.56
N VAL A 73 9.31 -0.40 -0.36
CA VAL A 73 8.23 0.07 -1.23
C VAL A 73 8.76 0.28 -2.65
N VAL A 74 7.95 -0.10 -3.64
CA VAL A 74 8.14 0.24 -5.05
C VAL A 74 7.06 1.22 -5.46
N LEU A 75 7.44 2.35 -6.04
CA LEU A 75 6.55 3.21 -6.83
C LEU A 75 6.63 2.75 -8.29
N MET A 76 5.53 2.27 -8.83
CA MET A 76 5.46 1.63 -10.14
C MET A 76 4.59 2.42 -11.10
N ASP A 77 5.16 2.93 -12.17
CA ASP A 77 4.37 3.45 -13.28
C ASP A 77 3.60 2.33 -13.99
N VAL A 78 2.39 2.63 -14.42
CA VAL A 78 1.57 1.71 -15.24
C VAL A 78 2.19 1.55 -16.63
N HIS A 79 2.66 2.65 -17.21
CA HIS A 79 3.10 2.70 -18.62
C HIS A 79 4.62 2.62 -18.71
N LEU A 80 5.17 1.41 -18.75
CA LEU A 80 6.59 1.18 -19.01
C LEU A 80 6.81 0.82 -20.49
N PRO A 81 8.01 1.09 -21.03
CA PRO A 81 8.26 0.94 -22.48
C PRO A 81 8.27 -0.52 -22.97
N ASP A 82 8.59 -1.47 -22.10
CA ASP A 82 8.72 -2.88 -22.42
C ASP A 82 7.45 -3.68 -22.11
N ARG A 83 6.76 -3.35 -21.02
CA ARG A 83 5.47 -3.96 -20.66
C ARG A 83 4.74 -3.15 -19.58
N ASP A 84 3.46 -3.48 -19.37
CA ASP A 84 2.60 -2.88 -18.36
C ASP A 84 3.13 -3.10 -16.93
N GLY A 85 3.28 -2.00 -16.16
CA GLY A 85 3.78 -2.04 -14.79
C GLY A 85 2.88 -2.82 -13.82
N ILE A 86 1.57 -2.96 -14.13
CA ILE A 86 0.66 -3.80 -13.35
C ILE A 86 1.05 -5.29 -13.50
N CYS A 87 1.44 -5.72 -14.70
CA CYS A 87 1.94 -7.08 -14.91
C CYS A 87 3.25 -7.32 -14.16
N THR A 88 4.14 -6.31 -14.14
CA THR A 88 5.38 -6.35 -13.36
C THR A 88 5.10 -6.41 -11.86
N THR A 89 4.08 -5.69 -11.39
CA THR A 89 3.61 -5.73 -10.00
C THR A 89 3.20 -7.15 -9.60
N ALA A 90 2.43 -7.86 -10.42
CA ALA A 90 2.01 -9.22 -10.13
C ALA A 90 3.20 -10.19 -9.95
N GLU A 91 4.24 -10.03 -10.74
CA GLU A 91 5.47 -10.82 -10.63
C GLU A 91 6.24 -10.48 -9.35
N LEU A 92 6.45 -9.20 -9.09
CA LEU A 92 7.14 -8.72 -7.89
C LEU A 92 6.47 -9.18 -6.60
N VAL A 93 5.14 -9.03 -6.49
CA VAL A 93 4.39 -9.40 -5.29
C VAL A 93 4.35 -10.92 -5.08
N ARG A 94 4.28 -11.72 -6.18
CA ARG A 94 4.35 -13.17 -6.11
C ARG A 94 5.70 -13.63 -5.53
N ASP A 95 6.80 -13.02 -5.99
CA ASP A 95 8.15 -13.45 -5.62
C ASP A 95 8.62 -12.78 -4.30
N HIS A 96 8.02 -11.63 -3.94
CA HIS A 96 8.30 -10.86 -2.71
C HIS A 96 7.00 -10.47 -1.98
N PRO A 97 6.34 -11.38 -1.24
CA PRO A 97 5.01 -11.14 -0.63
C PRO A 97 4.97 -9.98 0.40
N ASP A 98 6.11 -9.63 0.98
CA ASP A 98 6.20 -8.52 1.95
C ASP A 98 6.41 -7.16 1.28
N LEU A 99 6.80 -7.14 0.00
CA LEU A 99 7.03 -5.92 -0.77
C LEU A 99 5.73 -5.14 -0.95
N LYS A 100 5.79 -3.83 -0.75
CA LYS A 100 4.68 -2.93 -1.02
C LYS A 100 4.86 -2.30 -2.38
N VAL A 101 3.88 -2.46 -3.26
CA VAL A 101 3.90 -1.82 -4.57
C VAL A 101 2.76 -0.81 -4.65
N LEU A 102 3.10 0.46 -4.84
CA LEU A 102 2.16 1.54 -5.11
C LEU A 102 2.19 1.86 -6.59
N ILE A 103 1.03 1.80 -7.21
CA ILE A 103 0.89 2.20 -8.62
C ILE A 103 0.86 3.72 -8.69
N LEU A 104 1.70 4.28 -9.53
CA LEU A 104 1.78 5.71 -9.82
C LEU A 104 1.28 5.94 -11.25
N THR A 105 0.21 6.69 -11.44
CA THR A 105 -0.38 6.90 -12.77
C THR A 105 -0.96 8.30 -12.93
N ALA A 106 -0.86 8.84 -14.13
CA ALA A 106 -1.52 10.12 -14.46
C ALA A 106 -3.06 9.99 -14.55
N HIS A 107 -3.56 8.80 -14.93
CA HIS A 107 -4.99 8.53 -15.07
C HIS A 107 -5.30 7.11 -14.61
N ALA A 108 -6.00 6.97 -13.49
CA ALA A 108 -6.48 5.68 -13.03
C ALA A 108 -7.86 5.38 -13.64
N SER A 109 -7.95 4.39 -14.54
CA SER A 109 -9.22 3.82 -14.93
C SER A 109 -9.70 2.79 -13.88
N LEU A 110 -11.01 2.53 -13.83
CA LEU A 110 -11.53 1.47 -12.96
C LEU A 110 -10.95 0.10 -13.33
N ALA A 111 -10.72 -0.15 -14.60
CA ALA A 111 -10.11 -1.39 -15.08
C ALA A 111 -8.66 -1.56 -14.58
N ASP A 112 -7.87 -0.47 -14.55
CA ASP A 112 -6.50 -0.50 -14.03
C ASP A 112 -6.48 -0.77 -12.53
N ILE A 113 -7.44 -0.21 -11.79
CA ILE A 113 -7.56 -0.45 -10.35
C ILE A 113 -7.84 -1.92 -10.07
N GLU A 114 -8.78 -2.52 -10.80
CA GLU A 114 -9.12 -3.93 -10.65
C GLU A 114 -7.94 -4.83 -11.00
N ARG A 115 -7.28 -4.53 -12.11
CA ARG A 115 -6.08 -5.26 -12.54
C ARG A 115 -4.97 -5.17 -11.50
N ALA A 116 -4.69 -3.97 -10.98
CA ALA A 116 -3.65 -3.78 -9.99
C ALA A 116 -4.04 -4.38 -8.62
N ALA A 117 -5.31 -4.33 -8.23
CA ALA A 117 -5.81 -5.00 -7.04
C ALA A 117 -5.55 -6.52 -7.12
N THR A 118 -5.92 -7.13 -8.25
CA THR A 118 -5.67 -8.55 -8.54
C THR A 118 -4.17 -8.87 -8.62
N ALA A 119 -3.36 -7.95 -9.13
CA ALA A 119 -1.90 -8.06 -9.16
C ALA A 119 -1.25 -7.95 -7.76
N GLY A 120 -2.01 -7.59 -6.73
CA GLY A 120 -1.51 -7.49 -5.36
C GLY A 120 -0.95 -6.12 -4.98
N ALA A 121 -1.20 -5.08 -5.77
CA ALA A 121 -0.81 -3.71 -5.44
C ALA A 121 -1.32 -3.30 -4.05
N SER A 122 -0.55 -2.48 -3.35
CA SER A 122 -0.89 -1.94 -2.03
C SER A 122 -1.71 -0.65 -2.11
N GLY A 123 -1.76 -0.02 -3.27
CA GLY A 123 -2.53 1.20 -3.49
C GLY A 123 -2.19 1.92 -4.79
N PHE A 124 -2.81 3.09 -4.95
CA PHE A 124 -2.63 3.99 -6.09
C PHE A 124 -2.26 5.40 -5.65
N LEU A 125 -1.40 6.04 -6.42
CA LEU A 125 -1.05 7.45 -6.29
C LEU A 125 -1.21 8.13 -7.66
N ALA A 126 -1.66 9.36 -7.66
CA ALA A 126 -1.77 10.17 -8.86
C ALA A 126 -0.43 10.85 -9.17
N LYS A 127 0.08 10.76 -10.42
CA LYS A 127 1.29 11.48 -10.87
C LYS A 127 1.11 13.00 -10.92
N ASP A 128 -0.12 13.45 -11.14
CA ASP A 128 -0.51 14.86 -11.15
C ASP A 128 -0.92 15.40 -9.77
N GLY A 129 -0.88 14.53 -8.75
CA GLY A 129 -1.07 14.88 -7.36
C GLY A 129 0.09 15.69 -6.78
N SER A 130 -0.08 16.20 -5.56
CA SER A 130 0.97 16.90 -4.85
C SER A 130 2.09 15.95 -4.40
N LEU A 131 3.32 16.48 -4.30
CA LEU A 131 4.44 15.73 -3.70
C LEU A 131 4.09 15.25 -2.28
N PHE A 132 3.34 16.06 -1.52
CA PHE A 132 2.89 15.70 -0.17
C PHE A 132 2.07 14.40 -0.18
N GLU A 133 1.14 14.24 -1.13
CA GLU A 133 0.31 13.02 -1.26
C GLU A 133 1.17 11.78 -1.57
N VAL A 134 2.20 11.94 -2.41
CA VAL A 134 3.14 10.85 -2.71
C VAL A 134 3.92 10.45 -1.46
N LEU A 135 4.47 11.41 -0.74
CA LEU A 135 5.25 11.16 0.49
C LEU A 135 4.38 10.55 1.60
N ASP A 136 3.16 11.06 1.80
CA ASP A 136 2.22 10.52 2.80
C ASP A 136 1.74 9.11 2.41
N GLY A 137 1.51 8.89 1.12
CA GLY A 137 1.18 7.58 0.57
C GLY A 137 2.27 6.54 0.86
N LEU A 138 3.54 6.87 0.65
CA LEU A 138 4.66 5.98 0.97
C LEU A 138 4.71 5.62 2.46
N ARG A 139 4.53 6.62 3.33
CA ARG A 139 4.46 6.41 4.78
C ARG A 139 3.29 5.50 5.18
N THR A 140 2.17 5.69 4.52
CA THR A 140 0.92 4.98 4.74
C THR A 140 1.02 3.52 4.26
N ALA A 141 1.61 3.28 3.07
CA ALA A 141 1.85 1.93 2.54
C ALA A 141 2.72 1.08 3.48
N ARG A 142 3.78 1.66 4.03
CA ARG A 142 4.64 0.97 5.01
C ARG A 142 3.86 0.53 6.25
N ARG A 143 2.86 1.30 6.68
CA ARG A 143 2.00 0.95 7.81
C ARG A 143 1.00 -0.14 7.48
N GLY A 144 0.83 -0.47 6.18
CA GLY A 144 -0.11 -1.47 5.66
C GLY A 144 -1.52 -0.92 5.47
N SER A 145 -1.67 0.40 5.35
CA SER A 145 -2.94 1.02 4.98
C SER A 145 -3.11 1.03 3.47
N LEU A 146 -4.36 0.97 3.05
CA LEU A 146 -4.73 1.12 1.65
C LEU A 146 -4.67 2.59 1.24
N ILE A 147 -4.12 2.86 0.05
CA ILE A 147 -4.05 4.18 -0.53
C ILE A 147 -4.83 4.19 -1.84
N LEU A 148 -5.82 5.06 -1.90
CA LEU A 148 -6.62 5.27 -3.11
C LEU A 148 -6.77 6.77 -3.35
N PRO A 149 -6.68 7.24 -4.61
CA PRO A 149 -6.95 8.62 -4.96
C PRO A 149 -8.37 9.04 -4.58
N ASP A 150 -8.52 10.30 -4.18
CA ASP A 150 -9.83 10.86 -3.84
C ASP A 150 -10.85 10.67 -4.97
N GLY A 151 -12.08 10.37 -4.60
CA GLY A 151 -13.17 10.13 -5.55
C GLY A 151 -13.14 8.78 -6.27
N LEU A 152 -12.06 8.00 -6.17
CA LEU A 152 -11.99 6.69 -6.79
C LEU A 152 -12.89 5.68 -6.09
N LEU A 153 -12.93 5.74 -4.77
CA LEU A 153 -13.83 4.94 -3.94
C LEU A 153 -15.29 5.20 -4.27
N ALA A 154 -15.67 6.48 -4.49
CA ALA A 154 -17.01 6.84 -4.92
C ALA A 154 -17.36 6.25 -6.29
N ARG A 155 -16.41 6.20 -7.24
CA ARG A 155 -16.61 5.57 -8.56
C ARG A 155 -16.76 4.06 -8.49
N LEU A 156 -16.07 3.39 -7.58
CA LEU A 156 -16.25 1.96 -7.32
C LEU A 156 -17.64 1.66 -6.74
N SER A 157 -18.15 2.51 -5.86
CA SER A 157 -19.47 2.33 -5.23
C SER A 157 -20.65 2.52 -6.18
N THR A 158 -20.51 3.31 -7.26
CA THR A 158 -21.58 3.50 -8.27
C THR A 158 -21.76 2.28 -9.19
N ILE A 159 -20.80 1.34 -9.20
CA ILE A 159 -20.86 0.12 -10.02
C ILE A 159 -21.48 -1.05 -9.22
N GLY A 160 -21.53 -0.93 -7.91
CA GLY A 160 -21.96 -1.99 -7.01
C GLY A 160 -23.48 -2.00 -6.75
N GLU A 161 -24.32 -2.18 -7.77
CA GLU A 161 -25.69 -2.67 -7.58
C GLU A 161 -25.74 -4.23 -7.50
N GLY A 162 -24.69 -4.86 -6.99
CA GLY A 162 -24.66 -6.29 -6.72
C GLY A 162 -25.52 -6.60 -5.50
N ASP A 163 -26.39 -7.59 -5.62
CA ASP A 163 -27.18 -8.15 -4.51
C ASP A 163 -26.22 -8.62 -3.39
N PRO A 164 -26.25 -8.02 -2.20
CA PRO A 164 -25.35 -8.39 -1.09
C PRO A 164 -25.58 -9.85 -0.62
N THR A 165 -26.64 -10.51 -1.07
CA THR A 165 -26.95 -11.89 -0.73
C THR A 165 -26.26 -12.92 -1.64
N ASN A 166 -25.62 -12.47 -2.72
CA ASN A 166 -25.07 -13.36 -3.75
C ASN A 166 -23.63 -13.84 -3.50
N GLY A 167 -22.98 -13.36 -2.43
CA GLY A 167 -21.65 -13.82 -2.02
C GLY A 167 -21.74 -14.66 -0.75
N HIS A 168 -21.59 -15.98 -0.85
CA HIS A 168 -21.53 -16.91 0.29
C HIS A 168 -20.19 -16.83 1.06
N TRP A 169 -19.66 -15.62 1.29
CA TRP A 169 -18.33 -15.46 1.93
C TRP A 169 -18.32 -15.69 3.44
N HIS A 170 -19.49 -15.86 4.06
CA HIS A 170 -19.63 -16.17 5.50
C HIS A 170 -18.71 -15.35 6.42
N LEU A 171 -18.63 -14.03 6.18
CA LEU A 171 -17.89 -13.12 7.05
C LEU A 171 -18.59 -13.03 8.41
N THR A 172 -17.82 -13.14 9.47
CA THR A 172 -18.34 -12.92 10.82
C THR A 172 -18.64 -11.44 11.05
N PRO A 173 -19.47 -11.05 12.03
CA PRO A 173 -19.72 -9.64 12.35
C PRO A 173 -18.43 -8.85 12.61
N ARG A 174 -17.45 -9.49 13.24
CA ARG A 174 -16.15 -8.86 13.54
C ARG A 174 -15.30 -8.65 12.28
N GLU A 175 -15.33 -9.59 11.35
CA GLU A 175 -14.66 -9.44 10.04
C GLU A 175 -15.32 -8.34 9.19
N LEU A 176 -16.65 -8.19 9.26
CA LEU A 176 -17.36 -7.10 8.59
C LEU A 176 -17.00 -5.72 9.17
N GLU A 177 -16.83 -5.60 10.49
CA GLU A 177 -16.36 -4.37 11.12
C GLU A 177 -14.93 -4.03 10.64
N VAL A 178 -14.02 -5.00 10.64
CA VAL A 178 -12.65 -4.85 10.14
C VAL A 178 -12.67 -4.46 8.66
N LEU A 179 -13.49 -5.12 7.85
CA LEU A 179 -13.62 -4.86 6.42
C LEU A 179 -14.09 -3.42 6.13
N ARG A 180 -15.05 -2.91 6.92
CA ARG A 180 -15.51 -1.52 6.80
C ARG A 180 -14.38 -0.54 7.08
N LEU A 181 -13.64 -0.74 8.16
CA LEU A 181 -12.52 0.13 8.55
C LEU A 181 -11.35 0.06 7.55
N LEU A 182 -11.12 -1.10 6.94
CA LEU A 182 -10.18 -1.22 5.81
C LEU A 182 -10.64 -0.39 4.61
N GLY A 183 -11.94 -0.42 4.30
CA GLY A 183 -12.53 0.41 3.25
C GLY A 183 -12.43 1.92 3.53
N GLU A 184 -12.36 2.33 4.79
CA GLU A 184 -12.09 3.70 5.22
C GLU A 184 -10.59 4.07 5.18
N GLY A 185 -9.73 3.19 4.69
CA GLY A 185 -8.29 3.41 4.62
C GLY A 185 -7.55 3.29 5.95
N ARG A 186 -8.19 2.75 7.01
CA ARG A 186 -7.54 2.56 8.31
C ARG A 186 -6.47 1.50 8.25
N ASP A 187 -5.34 1.77 8.89
CA ASP A 187 -4.28 0.78 9.06
C ASP A 187 -4.64 -0.29 10.12
N PRO A 188 -4.04 -1.48 10.09
CA PRO A 188 -4.32 -2.53 11.06
C PRO A 188 -4.09 -2.13 12.53
N ARG A 189 -3.22 -1.14 12.80
CA ARG A 189 -2.99 -0.62 14.16
C ARG A 189 -4.15 0.27 14.61
N GLY A 190 -4.61 1.16 13.72
CA GLY A 190 -5.78 1.99 13.95
C GLY A 190 -7.04 1.15 14.17
N ILE A 191 -7.26 0.15 13.33
CA ILE A 191 -8.36 -0.81 13.46
C ILE A 191 -8.29 -1.55 14.80
N ALA A 192 -7.13 -2.08 15.17
CA ALA A 192 -6.93 -2.79 16.43
C ALA A 192 -7.26 -1.91 17.65
N LYS A 193 -6.81 -0.64 17.62
CA LYS A 193 -7.11 0.34 18.66
C LYS A 193 -8.60 0.64 18.76
N GLU A 194 -9.26 0.88 17.62
CA GLU A 194 -10.69 1.23 17.55
C GLU A 194 -11.58 0.07 18.03
N LEU A 195 -11.23 -1.16 17.64
CA LEU A 195 -11.98 -2.36 18.00
C LEU A 195 -11.61 -2.94 19.37
N GLY A 196 -10.62 -2.36 20.07
CA GLY A 196 -10.17 -2.84 21.39
C GLY A 196 -9.51 -4.22 21.33
N VAL A 197 -8.84 -4.57 20.25
CA VAL A 197 -8.16 -5.87 20.07
C VAL A 197 -6.65 -5.69 19.90
N SER A 198 -5.89 -6.78 20.05
CA SER A 198 -4.46 -6.74 19.76
C SER A 198 -4.20 -6.57 18.27
N LEU A 199 -3.04 -5.99 17.88
CA LEU A 199 -2.61 -5.91 16.48
C LEU A 199 -2.51 -7.31 15.85
N HIS A 200 -2.06 -8.30 16.61
CA HIS A 200 -2.01 -9.69 16.16
C HIS A 200 -3.40 -10.22 15.80
N THR A 201 -4.39 -9.97 16.66
CA THR A 201 -5.79 -10.36 16.43
C THR A 201 -6.36 -9.66 15.19
N CYS A 202 -6.12 -8.36 15.05
CA CYS A 202 -6.56 -7.60 13.87
C CYS A 202 -5.97 -8.18 12.58
N ARG A 203 -4.66 -8.47 12.55
CA ARG A 203 -4.01 -9.14 11.41
C ARG A 203 -4.61 -10.52 11.12
N GLY A 204 -5.02 -11.24 12.16
CA GLY A 204 -5.75 -12.50 12.01
C GLY A 204 -7.08 -12.32 11.28
N TYR A 205 -7.86 -11.29 11.62
CA TYR A 205 -9.10 -10.95 10.92
C TYR A 205 -8.83 -10.57 9.46
N VAL A 206 -7.83 -9.71 9.19
CA VAL A 206 -7.47 -9.35 7.80
C VAL A 206 -7.11 -10.59 6.98
N LYS A 207 -6.30 -11.49 7.54
CA LYS A 207 -5.94 -12.77 6.88
C LYS A 207 -7.18 -13.65 6.64
N GLY A 208 -8.10 -13.71 7.59
CA GLY A 208 -9.37 -14.44 7.45
C GLY A 208 -10.25 -13.87 6.35
N ILE A 209 -10.35 -12.54 6.25
CA ILE A 209 -11.10 -11.83 5.20
C ILE A 209 -10.49 -12.12 3.83
N LEU A 210 -9.15 -11.97 3.67
CA LEU A 210 -8.44 -12.30 2.44
C LEU A 210 -8.77 -13.73 1.97
N ALA A 211 -8.68 -14.70 2.87
CA ALA A 211 -8.95 -16.10 2.54
C ALA A 211 -10.40 -16.34 2.12
N LYS A 212 -11.38 -15.73 2.81
CA LYS A 212 -12.81 -15.89 2.54
C LYS A 212 -13.26 -15.22 1.24
N LEU A 213 -12.66 -14.09 0.90
CA LEU A 213 -12.92 -13.35 -0.35
C LEU A 213 -12.04 -13.84 -1.52
N TYR A 214 -11.16 -14.83 -1.28
CA TYR A 214 -10.17 -15.31 -2.26
C TYR A 214 -9.30 -14.18 -2.82
N ALA A 215 -8.98 -13.20 -1.97
CA ALA A 215 -8.23 -12.02 -2.34
C ALA A 215 -6.75 -12.15 -1.94
N HIS A 216 -5.86 -11.51 -2.71
CA HIS A 216 -4.42 -11.56 -2.52
C HIS A 216 -3.88 -10.26 -1.88
N SER A 217 -4.68 -9.18 -1.87
CA SER A 217 -4.31 -7.91 -1.27
C SER A 217 -5.49 -7.23 -0.55
N GLN A 218 -5.19 -6.27 0.33
CA GLN A 218 -6.22 -5.46 0.97
C GLN A 218 -6.99 -4.61 -0.04
N LEU A 219 -6.32 -4.14 -1.10
CA LEU A 219 -6.94 -3.42 -2.20
C LEU A 219 -8.00 -4.31 -2.89
N GLU A 220 -7.64 -5.54 -3.20
CA GLU A 220 -8.55 -6.50 -3.82
C GLU A 220 -9.76 -6.81 -2.93
N VAL A 221 -9.53 -6.97 -1.61
CA VAL A 221 -10.61 -7.11 -0.62
C VAL A 221 -11.60 -5.96 -0.69
N VAL A 222 -11.12 -4.72 -0.69
CA VAL A 222 -11.98 -3.53 -0.73
C VAL A 222 -12.73 -3.42 -2.06
N VAL A 223 -12.07 -3.70 -3.19
CA VAL A 223 -12.70 -3.71 -4.51
C VAL A 223 -13.82 -4.77 -4.58
N ILE A 224 -13.54 -6.01 -4.18
CA ILE A 224 -14.53 -7.09 -4.16
C ILE A 224 -15.69 -6.73 -3.24
N ALA A 225 -15.41 -6.30 -2.01
CA ALA A 225 -16.42 -5.98 -1.00
C ALA A 225 -17.33 -4.82 -1.41
N THR A 226 -16.77 -3.79 -2.08
CA THR A 226 -17.55 -2.65 -2.60
C THR A 226 -18.45 -3.09 -3.74
N ARG A 227 -17.95 -3.88 -4.68
CA ARG A 227 -18.75 -4.43 -5.80
C ARG A 227 -19.87 -5.35 -5.34
N ALA A 228 -19.61 -6.15 -4.30
CA ALA A 228 -20.59 -7.03 -3.70
C ALA A 228 -21.58 -6.31 -2.78
N GLY A 229 -21.46 -5.00 -2.59
CA GLY A 229 -22.32 -4.22 -1.70
C GLY A 229 -22.12 -4.53 -0.20
N LEU A 230 -21.06 -5.26 0.18
CA LEU A 230 -20.75 -5.60 1.57
C LEU A 230 -20.33 -4.38 2.38
N ILE A 231 -19.69 -3.41 1.73
CA ILE A 231 -19.32 -2.13 2.30
C ILE A 231 -19.74 -1.00 1.36
N ARG A 232 -20.10 0.14 1.95
CA ARG A 232 -20.28 1.41 1.25
C ARG A 232 -19.17 2.33 1.73
N LEU A 233 -18.43 2.86 0.80
CA LEU A 233 -17.36 3.79 1.11
C LEU A 233 -17.97 5.18 1.27
N ALA A 234 -17.62 5.89 2.36
CA ALA A 234 -18.05 7.25 2.56
C ALA A 234 -17.47 8.14 1.45
N ALA A 235 -18.32 9.00 0.87
CA ALA A 235 -17.93 9.95 -0.14
C ALA A 235 -17.11 11.10 0.49
#